data_dd1ea79cedd99bfe55d2602b9656740b
#
_entry.id   dd1ea79cedd99bfe55d2602b9656740b
#
_cell.length_a   1.000
_cell.length_b   1.000
_cell.length_c   1.000
_cell.angle_alpha   90.00
_cell.angle_beta   90.00
_cell.angle_gamma   90.00
#
_symmetry.space_group_name_H-M   'P 1'
#
loop_
_entity.id
_entity.type
_entity.pdbx_description
1 polymer ?
#
loop_
_entity_poly.entity_id
_entity_poly.type
_entity_poly.pdbx_seq_one_letter_code
_entity_poly.pdbx_strand_id
1 'polypeptide(L)'
;GLEKIDVLGFSMGGGVALRIAAAEPALVAKLVVISSHHKLEAYYPSIRAMWPGMTVQGFTGTPMEKAYLETAPEPAHWPVFVEKMKAMMLGSADWPDAKVQAIKAPTLLIAGDADLFRPESMVDLFRLLGGARPDGGMAGVPASQLAILPGATHFNILYRTDLLLPIVVPFLDS
;
A
#
# COMPACT_ATOMS: atom_id res chain seq x y z
N GLY A 1 -2.79 26.66 -5.38
CA GLY A 1 -2.75 25.24 -5.03
C GLY A 1 -1.36 24.68 -5.20
N LEU A 2 -1.14 23.43 -4.81
CA LEU A 2 0.14 22.72 -5.05
C LEU A 2 0.22 22.33 -6.53
N GLU A 3 1.35 22.57 -7.17
CA GLU A 3 1.54 22.23 -8.59
C GLU A 3 2.03 20.79 -8.77
N LYS A 4 2.82 20.30 -7.83
CA LYS A 4 3.37 18.95 -7.83
C LYS A 4 3.64 18.47 -6.40
N ILE A 5 3.30 17.22 -6.08
CA ILE A 5 3.42 16.65 -4.73
C ILE A 5 3.99 15.23 -4.77
N ASP A 6 4.66 14.85 -3.72
CA ASP A 6 4.95 13.45 -3.43
C ASP A 6 3.79 12.85 -2.64
N VAL A 7 3.43 11.62 -2.98
CA VAL A 7 2.31 10.92 -2.35
C VAL A 7 2.81 9.63 -1.73
N LEU A 8 2.56 9.46 -0.43
CA LEU A 8 2.83 8.23 0.28
C LEU A 8 1.53 7.66 0.84
N GLY A 9 1.30 6.37 0.61
CA GLY A 9 0.13 5.67 1.13
C GLY A 9 0.46 4.29 1.67
N PHE A 10 -0.15 3.95 2.81
CA PHE A 10 -0.06 2.63 3.43
C PHE A 10 -1.40 1.91 3.36
N SER A 11 -1.39 0.60 3.06
CA SER A 11 -2.57 -0.27 3.05
C SER A 11 -3.69 0.34 2.17
N MET A 12 -4.86 0.61 2.71
CA MET A 12 -5.94 1.30 2.01
C MET A 12 -5.48 2.64 1.41
N GLY A 13 -4.69 3.41 2.16
CA GLY A 13 -4.09 4.66 1.68
C GLY A 13 -3.15 4.45 0.50
N GLY A 14 -2.46 3.32 0.41
CA GLY A 14 -1.66 2.92 -0.75
C GLY A 14 -2.52 2.70 -2.00
N GLY A 15 -3.68 2.07 -1.84
CA GLY A 15 -4.67 1.93 -2.92
C GLY A 15 -5.24 3.27 -3.39
N VAL A 16 -5.46 4.20 -2.48
CA VAL A 16 -5.86 5.58 -2.81
C VAL A 16 -4.74 6.30 -3.54
N ALA A 17 -3.50 6.20 -3.07
CA ALA A 17 -2.33 6.82 -3.68
C ALA A 17 -2.11 6.36 -5.14
N LEU A 18 -2.23 5.06 -5.40
CA LEU A 18 -2.18 4.49 -6.76
C LEU A 18 -3.26 5.13 -7.66
N ARG A 19 -4.49 5.29 -7.17
CA ARG A 19 -5.59 5.87 -7.93
C ARG A 19 -5.39 7.36 -8.21
N ILE A 20 -4.87 8.12 -7.23
CA ILE A 20 -4.51 9.52 -7.43
C ILE A 20 -3.44 9.65 -8.51
N ALA A 21 -2.37 8.86 -8.43
CA ALA A 21 -1.28 8.93 -9.40
C ALA A 21 -1.71 8.56 -10.82
N ALA A 22 -2.70 7.69 -10.98
CA ALA A 22 -3.23 7.35 -12.30
C ALA A 22 -4.25 8.37 -12.82
N ALA A 23 -5.05 8.98 -11.93
CA ALA A 23 -6.04 9.99 -12.31
C ALA A 23 -5.41 11.36 -12.60
N GLU A 24 -4.39 11.72 -11.83
CA GLU A 24 -3.74 13.03 -11.86
C GLU A 24 -2.22 12.90 -12.07
N PRO A 25 -1.79 12.36 -13.23
CA PRO A 25 -0.36 12.06 -13.45
C PRO A 25 0.55 13.29 -13.49
N ALA A 26 0.01 14.48 -13.71
CA ALA A 26 0.74 15.74 -13.65
C ALA A 26 0.98 16.24 -12.23
N LEU A 27 0.09 15.87 -11.29
CA LEU A 27 0.15 16.30 -9.90
C LEU A 27 1.18 15.52 -9.09
N VAL A 28 1.33 14.20 -9.34
CA VAL A 28 2.18 13.34 -8.53
C VAL A 28 3.61 13.36 -9.04
N ALA A 29 4.54 13.87 -8.23
CA ALA A 29 5.98 13.89 -8.53
C ALA A 29 6.61 12.51 -8.29
N LYS A 30 6.39 11.96 -7.08
CA LYS A 30 6.84 10.63 -6.67
C LYS A 30 5.73 9.93 -5.89
N LEU A 31 5.69 8.60 -6.00
CA LEU A 31 4.70 7.77 -5.34
C LEU A 31 5.38 6.72 -4.46
N VAL A 32 5.00 6.65 -3.19
CA VAL A 32 5.41 5.59 -2.28
C VAL A 32 4.18 4.79 -1.86
N VAL A 33 4.18 3.50 -2.15
CA VAL A 33 3.07 2.58 -1.82
C VAL A 33 3.59 1.52 -0.87
N ILE A 34 3.06 1.51 0.34
CA ILE A 34 3.45 0.55 1.38
C ILE A 34 2.30 -0.42 1.61
N SER A 35 2.57 -1.72 1.49
CA SER A 35 1.63 -2.80 1.80
C SER A 35 0.26 -2.61 1.14
N SER A 36 0.24 -2.42 -0.18
CA SER A 36 -0.99 -2.25 -0.95
C SER A 36 -0.87 -2.80 -2.37
N HIS A 37 -2.00 -3.14 -2.96
CA HIS A 37 -2.07 -3.70 -4.31
C HIS A 37 -3.38 -3.28 -5.01
N HIS A 38 -3.41 -3.39 -6.34
CA HIS A 38 -4.57 -3.04 -7.15
C HIS A 38 -5.49 -4.23 -7.45
N LYS A 39 -5.09 -5.45 -7.07
CA LYS A 39 -5.87 -6.69 -7.28
C LYS A 39 -6.12 -7.44 -5.98
N LEU A 40 -7.29 -8.04 -5.89
CA LEU A 40 -7.71 -8.87 -4.76
C LEU A 40 -6.94 -10.19 -4.69
N GLU A 41 -6.53 -10.73 -5.82
CA GLU A 41 -5.71 -11.95 -5.89
C GLU A 41 -4.31 -11.77 -5.29
N ALA A 42 -3.87 -10.54 -5.08
CA ALA A 42 -2.59 -10.25 -4.42
C ALA A 42 -2.59 -10.64 -2.94
N TYR A 43 -3.75 -10.65 -2.30
CA TYR A 43 -3.88 -11.15 -0.94
C TYR A 43 -3.71 -12.67 -0.89
N TYR A 44 -3.20 -13.17 0.23
CA TYR A 44 -3.30 -14.61 0.51
C TYR A 44 -4.78 -15.03 0.56
N PRO A 45 -5.16 -16.18 -0.03
CA PRO A 45 -6.55 -16.65 -0.01
C PRO A 45 -7.12 -16.79 1.40
N SER A 46 -6.30 -17.22 2.38
CA SER A 46 -6.68 -17.33 3.78
C SER A 46 -7.08 -15.97 4.39
N ILE A 47 -6.39 -14.90 4.03
CA ILE A 47 -6.72 -13.54 4.49
C ILE A 47 -8.07 -13.10 3.92
N ARG A 48 -8.30 -13.30 2.64
CA ARG A 48 -9.60 -12.97 2.01
C ARG A 48 -10.75 -13.76 2.60
N ALA A 49 -10.53 -15.03 2.91
CA ALA A 49 -11.54 -15.89 3.53
C ALA A 49 -11.99 -15.42 4.93
N MET A 50 -11.19 -14.60 5.60
CA MET A 50 -11.55 -14.03 6.90
C MET A 50 -12.51 -12.82 6.81
N TRP A 51 -12.57 -12.12 5.68
CA TRP A 51 -13.33 -10.87 5.56
C TRP A 51 -14.83 -10.99 5.89
N PRO A 52 -15.57 -12.02 5.43
CA PRO A 52 -16.98 -12.16 5.78
C PRO A 52 -17.21 -12.32 7.29
N GLY A 53 -16.23 -12.93 8.00
CA GLY A 53 -16.26 -13.18 9.43
C GLY A 53 -15.79 -12.02 10.31
N MET A 54 -15.41 -10.87 9.74
CA MET A 54 -14.97 -9.71 10.52
C MET A 54 -16.12 -9.18 11.39
N THR A 55 -15.82 -8.97 12.67
CA THR A 55 -16.77 -8.44 13.67
C THR A 55 -16.07 -7.45 14.59
N VAL A 56 -16.82 -6.58 15.24
CA VAL A 56 -16.29 -5.66 16.26
C VAL A 56 -15.53 -6.41 17.34
N GLN A 57 -16.08 -7.52 17.81
CA GLN A 57 -15.46 -8.37 18.85
C GLN A 57 -14.11 -8.94 18.39
N GLY A 58 -13.97 -9.27 17.12
CA GLY A 58 -12.70 -9.75 16.55
C GLY A 58 -11.57 -8.72 16.59
N PHE A 59 -11.90 -7.45 16.73
CA PHE A 59 -10.92 -6.36 16.86
C PHE A 59 -10.72 -5.88 18.30
N THR A 60 -11.48 -6.41 19.27
CA THR A 60 -11.36 -5.98 20.67
C THR A 60 -9.96 -6.25 21.21
N GLY A 61 -9.35 -5.23 21.80
CA GLY A 61 -8.00 -5.27 22.35
C GLY A 61 -6.87 -5.19 21.31
N THR A 62 -7.19 -5.04 20.03
CA THR A 62 -6.17 -4.92 18.99
C THR A 62 -5.55 -3.52 18.97
N PRO A 63 -4.31 -3.37 18.43
CA PRO A 63 -3.71 -2.05 18.23
C PRO A 63 -4.54 -1.12 17.35
N MET A 64 -5.35 -1.68 16.42
CA MET A 64 -6.22 -0.89 15.55
C MET A 64 -7.37 -0.25 16.35
N GLU A 65 -8.04 -1.02 17.20
CA GLU A 65 -9.07 -0.48 18.08
C GLU A 65 -8.49 0.60 18.99
N LYS A 66 -7.36 0.31 19.65
CA LYS A 66 -6.71 1.27 20.54
C LYS A 66 -6.38 2.58 19.82
N ALA A 67 -5.75 2.51 18.66
CA ALA A 67 -5.41 3.69 17.87
C ALA A 67 -6.64 4.50 17.47
N TYR A 68 -7.74 3.81 17.06
CA TYR A 68 -8.98 4.49 16.73
C TYR A 68 -9.58 5.21 17.94
N LEU A 69 -9.70 4.52 19.09
CA LEU A 69 -10.28 5.07 20.30
C LEU A 69 -9.49 6.29 20.85
N GLU A 70 -8.17 6.30 20.62
CA GLU A 70 -7.29 7.39 21.08
C GLU A 70 -7.29 8.61 20.12
N THR A 71 -7.56 8.42 18.84
CA THR A 71 -7.36 9.46 17.83
C THR A 71 -8.63 9.94 17.14
N ALA A 72 -9.69 9.13 17.13
CA ALA A 72 -10.92 9.49 16.43
C ALA A 72 -11.66 10.62 17.16
N PRO A 73 -12.23 11.60 16.41
CA PRO A 73 -13.06 12.65 17.00
C PRO A 73 -14.27 12.08 17.76
N GLU A 74 -14.80 10.93 17.33
CA GLU A 74 -15.95 10.25 17.92
C GLU A 74 -15.62 8.77 18.16
N PRO A 75 -14.94 8.43 19.28
CA PRO A 75 -14.52 7.06 19.57
C PRO A 75 -15.68 6.06 19.64
N ALA A 76 -16.88 6.51 20.02
CA ALA A 76 -18.09 5.68 20.06
C ALA A 76 -18.49 5.12 18.68
N HIS A 77 -18.01 5.70 17.60
CA HIS A 77 -18.25 5.21 16.22
C HIS A 77 -17.35 4.03 15.82
N TRP A 78 -16.52 3.50 16.69
CA TRP A 78 -15.70 2.32 16.40
C TRP A 78 -16.49 1.15 15.76
N PRO A 79 -17.67 0.74 16.28
CA PRO A 79 -18.44 -0.31 15.63
C PRO A 79 -18.86 0.03 14.21
N VAL A 80 -19.26 1.26 13.96
CA VAL A 80 -19.64 1.74 12.62
C VAL A 80 -18.44 1.73 11.67
N PHE A 81 -17.26 2.10 12.18
CA PHE A 81 -16.01 2.04 11.41
C PHE A 81 -15.70 0.61 10.98
N VAL A 82 -15.78 -0.38 11.89
CA VAL A 82 -15.52 -1.80 11.58
C VAL A 82 -16.49 -2.31 10.50
N GLU A 83 -17.78 -2.00 10.60
CA GLU A 83 -18.77 -2.41 9.60
C GLU A 83 -18.51 -1.75 8.23
N LYS A 84 -18.16 -0.47 8.19
CA LYS A 84 -17.77 0.22 6.95
C LYS A 84 -16.51 -0.39 6.33
N MET A 85 -15.52 -0.70 7.14
CA MET A 85 -14.28 -1.36 6.69
C MET A 85 -14.58 -2.73 6.08
N LYS A 86 -15.39 -3.55 6.75
CA LYS A 86 -15.85 -4.84 6.24
C LYS A 86 -16.60 -4.69 4.91
N ALA A 87 -17.56 -3.79 4.85
CA ALA A 87 -18.35 -3.52 3.63
C ALA A 87 -17.45 -3.09 2.47
N MET A 88 -16.48 -2.21 2.73
CA MET A 88 -15.49 -1.79 1.74
C MET A 88 -14.66 -2.97 1.22
N MET A 89 -14.16 -3.84 2.11
CA MET A 89 -13.35 -5.00 1.70
C MET A 89 -14.15 -5.99 0.88
N LEU A 90 -15.40 -6.28 1.28
CA LEU A 90 -16.29 -7.18 0.55
C LEU A 90 -16.77 -6.61 -0.80
N GLY A 91 -16.90 -5.29 -0.88
CA GLY A 91 -17.27 -4.58 -2.11
C GLY A 91 -16.08 -4.20 -2.99
N SER A 92 -14.86 -4.55 -2.59
CA SER A 92 -13.67 -4.23 -3.38
C SER A 92 -13.64 -5.03 -4.68
N ALA A 93 -13.15 -4.40 -5.73
CA ALA A 93 -12.94 -5.01 -7.04
C ALA A 93 -11.53 -4.74 -7.54
N ASP A 94 -11.06 -5.63 -8.40
CA ASP A 94 -9.79 -5.46 -9.10
C ASP A 94 -9.80 -4.17 -9.92
N TRP A 95 -8.67 -3.52 -9.93
CA TRP A 95 -8.45 -2.37 -10.77
C TRP A 95 -7.63 -2.78 -12.00
N PRO A 96 -7.98 -2.34 -13.23
CA PRO A 96 -7.32 -2.82 -14.44
C PRO A 96 -5.82 -2.49 -14.48
N ASP A 97 -4.99 -3.44 -14.93
CA ASP A 97 -3.54 -3.28 -15.10
C ASP A 97 -3.19 -2.06 -15.95
N ALA A 98 -3.97 -1.79 -17.00
CA ALA A 98 -3.77 -0.64 -17.87
C ALA A 98 -3.83 0.71 -17.12
N LYS A 99 -4.60 0.79 -16.03
CA LYS A 99 -4.65 1.99 -15.18
C LYS A 99 -3.39 2.14 -14.34
N VAL A 100 -2.83 1.03 -13.87
CA VAL A 100 -1.53 1.03 -13.16
C VAL A 100 -0.40 1.40 -14.11
N GLN A 101 -0.39 0.82 -15.30
CA GLN A 101 0.61 1.13 -16.34
C GLN A 101 0.56 2.59 -16.82
N ALA A 102 -0.57 3.27 -16.63
CA ALA A 102 -0.71 4.69 -16.97
C ALA A 102 -0.03 5.62 -15.95
N ILE A 103 0.34 5.13 -14.76
CA ILE A 103 1.07 5.91 -13.74
C ILE A 103 2.43 6.30 -14.30
N LYS A 104 2.74 7.61 -14.28
CA LYS A 104 3.99 8.18 -14.80
C LYS A 104 5.00 8.50 -13.71
N ALA A 105 4.52 8.69 -12.48
CA ALA A 105 5.37 9.02 -11.36
C ALA A 105 6.34 7.85 -11.04
N PRO A 106 7.63 8.12 -10.82
CA PRO A 106 8.52 7.17 -10.18
C PRO A 106 7.85 6.60 -8.93
N THR A 107 7.85 5.27 -8.80
CA THR A 107 7.09 4.60 -7.73
C THR A 107 8.00 3.69 -6.90
N LEU A 108 8.00 3.88 -5.59
CA LEU A 108 8.60 2.98 -4.63
C LEU A 108 7.52 2.09 -4.01
N LEU A 109 7.62 0.79 -4.27
CA LEU A 109 6.77 -0.22 -3.63
C LEU A 109 7.50 -0.80 -2.43
N ILE A 110 6.81 -0.91 -1.30
CA ILE A 110 7.34 -1.51 -0.08
C ILE A 110 6.32 -2.51 0.48
N ALA A 111 6.76 -3.68 0.88
CA ALA A 111 5.94 -4.64 1.62
C ALA A 111 6.79 -5.39 2.65
N GLY A 112 6.16 -6.00 3.64
CA GLY A 112 6.82 -6.95 4.54
C GLY A 112 6.94 -8.34 3.89
N ASP A 113 7.92 -9.14 4.32
CA ASP A 113 8.02 -10.55 3.92
C ASP A 113 6.95 -11.44 4.59
N ALA A 114 6.28 -10.93 5.62
CA ALA A 114 5.14 -11.54 6.32
C ALA A 114 3.87 -10.65 6.24
N ASP A 115 3.63 -10.02 5.09
CA ASP A 115 2.49 -9.12 4.85
C ASP A 115 1.18 -9.90 4.58
N LEU A 116 0.08 -9.18 4.42
CA LEU A 116 -1.21 -9.70 3.94
C LEU A 116 -1.17 -10.01 2.43
N PHE A 117 -0.23 -9.42 1.71
CA PHE A 117 -0.03 -9.59 0.28
C PHE A 117 1.08 -10.61 0.03
N ARG A 118 0.90 -11.40 -1.03
CA ARG A 118 1.92 -12.35 -1.49
C ARG A 118 3.10 -11.59 -2.09
N PRO A 119 4.36 -11.89 -1.70
CA PRO A 119 5.54 -11.19 -2.22
C PRO A 119 5.63 -11.20 -3.75
N GLU A 120 5.28 -12.33 -4.40
CA GLU A 120 5.26 -12.42 -5.86
C GLU A 120 4.29 -11.43 -6.51
N SER A 121 3.17 -11.12 -5.86
CA SER A 121 2.23 -10.11 -6.37
C SER A 121 2.83 -8.71 -6.33
N MET A 122 3.64 -8.40 -5.31
CA MET A 122 4.37 -7.13 -5.27
C MET A 122 5.37 -7.01 -6.41
N VAL A 123 6.02 -8.11 -6.78
CA VAL A 123 6.91 -8.17 -7.96
C VAL A 123 6.11 -7.95 -9.25
N ASP A 124 4.91 -8.51 -9.37
CA ASP A 124 4.06 -8.31 -10.54
C ASP A 124 3.59 -6.85 -10.66
N LEU A 125 3.18 -6.22 -9.56
CA LEU A 125 2.87 -4.79 -9.54
C LEU A 125 4.10 -3.94 -9.93
N PHE A 126 5.28 -4.30 -9.43
CA PHE A 126 6.54 -3.64 -9.80
C PHE A 126 6.83 -3.71 -11.30
N ARG A 127 6.57 -4.87 -11.93
CA ARG A 127 6.71 -5.03 -13.39
C ARG A 127 5.74 -4.13 -14.16
N LEU A 128 4.49 -4.03 -13.73
CA LEU A 128 3.50 -3.14 -14.36
C LEU A 128 3.92 -1.67 -14.31
N LEU A 129 4.62 -1.26 -13.25
CA LEU A 129 5.15 0.10 -13.08
C LEU A 129 6.51 0.32 -13.78
N GLY A 130 6.90 -0.59 -14.65
CA GLY A 130 8.12 -0.47 -15.46
C GLY A 130 9.42 -0.88 -14.77
N GLY A 131 9.32 -1.52 -13.61
CA GLY A 131 10.45 -2.13 -12.90
C GLY A 131 10.86 -3.50 -13.46
N ALA A 132 11.71 -4.21 -12.73
CA ALA A 132 12.21 -5.57 -13.05
C ALA A 132 12.84 -5.67 -14.46
N ARG A 133 13.58 -4.65 -14.85
CA ARG A 133 14.35 -4.65 -16.09
C ARG A 133 15.71 -5.32 -15.86
N PRO A 134 16.30 -5.93 -16.90
CA PRO A 134 17.66 -6.42 -16.79
C PRO A 134 18.60 -5.29 -16.38
N ASP A 135 19.54 -5.59 -15.47
CA ASP A 135 20.63 -4.66 -15.19
C ASP A 135 21.50 -4.52 -16.43
N GLY A 136 21.31 -3.41 -17.11
CA GLY A 136 22.13 -3.07 -18.24
C GLY A 136 23.48 -2.45 -17.87
N GLY A 137 23.75 -2.17 -16.58
CA GLY A 137 24.96 -1.45 -16.16
C GLY A 137 25.18 -0.10 -16.84
N MET A 138 24.62 0.06 -18.02
CA MET A 138 24.69 1.28 -18.84
C MET A 138 23.35 2.03 -18.95
N ALA A 139 22.23 1.37 -18.60
CA ALA A 139 20.89 1.95 -18.72
C ALA A 139 20.38 2.62 -17.42
N GLY A 140 21.14 2.51 -16.34
CA GLY A 140 20.74 3.01 -15.03
C GLY A 140 19.66 2.16 -14.36
N VAL A 141 19.27 2.55 -13.15
CA VAL A 141 18.18 1.90 -12.41
C VAL A 141 16.81 2.33 -12.94
N PRO A 142 15.79 1.46 -12.94
CA PRO A 142 14.42 1.85 -13.27
C PRO A 142 13.92 2.96 -12.35
N ALA A 143 13.04 3.82 -12.86
CA ALA A 143 12.42 4.88 -12.07
C ALA A 143 11.55 4.29 -10.93
N SER A 144 10.94 3.12 -11.15
CA SER A 144 10.21 2.39 -10.09
C SER A 144 11.14 1.43 -9.36
N GLN A 145 10.96 1.33 -8.04
CA GLN A 145 11.78 0.55 -7.13
C GLN A 145 10.91 -0.37 -6.26
N LEU A 146 11.49 -1.47 -5.76
CA LEU A 146 10.80 -2.43 -4.90
C LEU A 146 11.67 -2.78 -3.69
N ALA A 147 11.07 -2.77 -2.51
CA ALA A 147 11.66 -3.29 -1.28
C ALA A 147 10.72 -4.30 -0.62
N ILE A 148 11.24 -5.47 -0.28
CA ILE A 148 10.57 -6.44 0.61
C ILE A 148 11.35 -6.43 1.92
N LEU A 149 10.72 -5.97 3.00
CA LEU A 149 11.39 -5.78 4.29
C LEU A 149 11.38 -7.07 5.12
N PRO A 150 12.54 -7.54 5.56
CA PRO A 150 12.64 -8.77 6.35
C PRO A 150 12.05 -8.57 7.75
N GLY A 151 11.30 -9.59 8.23
CA GLY A 151 10.68 -9.59 9.54
C GLY A 151 9.62 -8.50 9.73
N ALA A 152 9.05 -8.00 8.64
CA ALA A 152 7.98 -7.02 8.66
C ALA A 152 6.63 -7.66 8.29
N THR A 153 5.60 -7.32 9.08
CA THR A 153 4.21 -7.69 8.85
C THR A 153 3.41 -6.47 8.40
N HIS A 154 2.20 -6.69 7.91
CA HIS A 154 1.28 -5.58 7.57
C HIS A 154 1.10 -4.58 8.71
N PHE A 155 1.06 -5.05 9.96
CA PHE A 155 0.74 -4.21 11.12
C PHE A 155 1.96 -3.56 11.77
N ASN A 156 3.15 -4.18 11.66
CA ASN A 156 4.36 -3.61 12.28
C ASN A 156 5.22 -2.78 11.32
N ILE A 157 5.00 -2.88 10.02
CA ILE A 157 5.87 -2.26 9.00
C ILE A 157 6.06 -0.75 9.21
N LEU A 158 5.02 -0.02 9.63
CA LEU A 158 5.11 1.41 9.88
C LEU A 158 5.95 1.76 11.13
N TYR A 159 6.13 0.81 12.04
CA TYR A 159 7.01 0.97 13.21
C TYR A 159 8.46 0.60 12.94
N ARG A 160 8.74 0.00 11.75
CA ARG A 160 10.09 -0.34 11.30
C ARG A 160 10.76 0.86 10.62
N THR A 161 10.79 1.98 11.33
CA THR A 161 11.41 3.22 10.84
C THR A 161 12.90 3.05 10.57
N ASP A 162 13.55 2.12 11.27
CA ASP A 162 14.92 1.66 11.04
C ASP A 162 15.14 1.11 9.62
N LEU A 163 14.13 0.51 9.02
CA LEU A 163 14.17 -0.02 7.65
C LEU A 163 13.53 0.92 6.63
N LEU A 164 12.45 1.62 7.01
CA LEU A 164 11.69 2.46 6.09
C LEU A 164 12.44 3.75 5.72
N LEU A 165 12.95 4.49 6.70
CA LEU A 165 13.56 5.80 6.45
C LEU A 165 14.78 5.74 5.53
N PRO A 166 15.71 4.78 5.68
CA PRO A 166 16.85 4.63 4.76
C PRO A 166 16.47 4.33 3.30
N ILE A 167 15.23 3.88 3.05
CA ILE A 167 14.73 3.56 1.71
C ILE A 167 13.87 4.70 1.17
N VAL A 168 12.94 5.20 1.98
CA VAL A 168 11.95 6.21 1.56
C VAL A 168 12.61 7.57 1.34
N VAL A 169 13.45 8.02 2.28
CA VAL A 169 14.05 9.36 2.21
C VAL A 169 14.94 9.53 0.98
N PRO A 170 15.92 8.66 0.68
CA PRO A 170 16.73 8.79 -0.53
C PRO A 170 15.90 8.71 -1.82
N PHE A 171 14.80 7.93 -1.83
CA PHE A 171 13.91 7.88 -2.99
C PHE A 171 13.17 9.21 -3.18
N LEU A 172 12.71 9.85 -2.12
CA LEU A 172 12.02 11.14 -2.22
C LEU A 172 12.97 12.29 -2.56
N ASP A 173 14.24 12.20 -2.17
CA ASP A 173 15.27 13.24 -2.40
C ASP A 173 15.96 13.12 -3.77
N SER A 174 15.75 12.01 -4.52
CA SER A 174 16.42 11.73 -5.81
C SER A 174 15.93 12.56 -7.00
#